data_0ebf4533524e2c0a7807d60181e36d00
#
_entry.id   0ebf4533524e2c0a7807d60181e36d00
#
_cell.length_a   1.000
_cell.length_b   1.000
_cell.length_c   1.000
_cell.angle_alpha   90.00
_cell.angle_beta   90.00
_cell.angle_gamma   90.00
#
_symmetry.space_group_name_H-M   'P 1'
#
loop_
_entity.id
_entity.type
_entity.pdbx_description
1 polymer ?
#
loop_
_entity_poly.entity_id
_entity_poly.type
_entity_poly.pdbx_seq_one_letter_code
_entity_poly.pdbx_strand_id
1 'polypeptide(L)'
;MDTEPEDDTATLSPSQMRLTALIVATALFMQNLDGTIVATALPAMAKSFHADPLHMSLALTSYLLSLAIFIPASGWFADRFGSRTVFRAAILVFTIGSILCGLSQSLGELIAARIFQGLGGAMMVPVGRLLLLKSVRRRDMIAATSWLTMPALLGPIIGPPLGGFIVTYLSWRWTFDINVPIGLIGIVAVTLHVREVKDAEHAGRLDIAGLVWSGLAMALLMSGFETIGRGIIPVSWSLGCFAVGVAASLAYWRHARRHPHPILDLTLMRIDTFANSTIAGSFFRVLAGAMPFLLPLMLQLGFGDSAAKSGTITFAAAIGALAMKPLAEPILRRLGFRVAMMLFGGLAVVFTAACAAFRPGWPELALDAVLLVGGVFRSLQFTALNTIAYADVPRSRMSAATSFYATFQQITLTLGISVAAGALEFTTVFAGHAEPSIADYGWAFLIVSAIGGLSVPVCARLSPAAGDDVSGHHAPPPPGPAIDANPAARQ
;
A
#
# COMPACT_ATOMS: atom_id res chain seq x y z
N MET A 1 23.02 -9.20 -28.15
CA MET A 1 22.32 -7.94 -27.78
C MET A 1 21.12 -7.86 -28.71
N ASP A 2 20.18 -8.80 -28.48
CA ASP A 2 18.99 -8.95 -29.29
C ASP A 2 17.95 -8.00 -28.70
N THR A 3 17.76 -6.86 -29.39
CA THR A 3 16.61 -5.99 -29.16
C THR A 3 15.39 -6.75 -29.66
N GLU A 4 14.61 -7.34 -28.73
CA GLU A 4 13.26 -7.77 -29.04
C GLU A 4 12.53 -6.58 -29.70
N PRO A 5 11.88 -6.79 -30.86
CA PRO A 5 11.11 -5.74 -31.50
C PRO A 5 10.03 -5.28 -30.52
N GLU A 6 10.01 -3.98 -30.20
CA GLU A 6 8.90 -3.37 -29.48
C GLU A 6 7.62 -3.69 -30.24
N ASP A 7 6.81 -4.57 -29.68
CA ASP A 7 5.48 -4.91 -30.22
C ASP A 7 4.56 -3.70 -30.02
N ASP A 8 4.59 -2.81 -31.02
CA ASP A 8 3.91 -1.50 -31.04
C ASP A 8 2.39 -1.63 -31.21
N THR A 9 1.89 -2.88 -31.31
CA THR A 9 0.49 -3.15 -31.69
C THR A 9 -0.50 -3.11 -30.52
N ALA A 10 -0.07 -2.97 -29.25
CA ALA A 10 -0.94 -3.09 -28.08
C ALA A 10 -0.94 -1.88 -27.13
N THR A 11 -0.23 -0.79 -27.45
CA THR A 11 -0.10 0.32 -26.50
C THR A 11 -1.26 1.32 -26.60
N LEU A 12 -1.80 1.69 -25.42
CA LEU A 12 -2.87 2.69 -25.33
C LEU A 12 -2.37 4.08 -25.72
N SER A 13 -3.23 4.88 -26.37
CA SER A 13 -2.97 6.31 -26.54
C SER A 13 -2.94 7.01 -25.16
N PRO A 14 -2.33 8.20 -25.03
CA PRO A 14 -2.28 8.92 -23.73
C PRO A 14 -3.66 9.17 -23.11
N SER A 15 -4.68 9.43 -23.93
CA SER A 15 -6.06 9.61 -23.46
C SER A 15 -6.69 8.30 -22.98
N GLN A 16 -6.48 7.21 -23.70
CA GLN A 16 -6.94 5.88 -23.32
C GLN A 16 -6.22 5.38 -22.05
N MET A 17 -4.93 5.64 -21.93
CA MET A 17 -4.17 5.34 -20.70
C MET A 17 -4.76 6.05 -19.50
N ARG A 18 -5.01 7.37 -19.58
CA ARG A 18 -5.64 8.14 -18.51
C ARG A 18 -7.02 7.60 -18.15
N LEU A 19 -7.84 7.30 -19.14
CA LEU A 19 -9.17 6.74 -18.92
C LEU A 19 -9.09 5.37 -18.25
N THR A 20 -8.24 4.47 -18.70
CA THR A 20 -8.03 3.16 -18.09
C THR A 20 -7.51 3.31 -16.66
N ALA A 21 -6.54 4.19 -16.42
CA ALA A 21 -6.01 4.46 -15.09
C ALA A 21 -7.11 4.97 -14.14
N LEU A 22 -7.96 5.90 -14.58
CA LEU A 22 -9.07 6.43 -13.78
C LEU A 22 -10.14 5.37 -13.50
N ILE A 23 -10.47 4.52 -14.47
CA ILE A 23 -11.42 3.41 -14.28
C ILE A 23 -10.88 2.43 -13.22
N VAL A 24 -9.60 2.06 -13.32
CA VAL A 24 -8.99 1.19 -12.30
C VAL A 24 -8.91 1.89 -10.96
N ALA A 25 -8.57 3.19 -10.96
CA ALA A 25 -8.50 4.00 -9.75
C ALA A 25 -9.84 4.11 -9.00
N THR A 26 -10.98 4.04 -9.71
CA THR A 26 -12.32 4.02 -9.07
C THR A 26 -12.48 2.82 -8.14
N ALA A 27 -12.00 1.64 -8.54
CA ALA A 27 -12.02 0.45 -7.69
C ALA A 27 -11.07 0.57 -6.49
N LEU A 28 -9.88 1.15 -6.67
CA LEU A 28 -8.94 1.41 -5.58
C LEU A 28 -9.51 2.46 -4.60
N PHE A 29 -10.16 3.50 -5.13
CA PHE A 29 -10.87 4.49 -4.32
C PHE A 29 -11.95 3.84 -3.46
N MET A 30 -12.80 3.01 -4.07
CA MET A 30 -13.88 2.28 -3.39
C MET A 30 -13.32 1.41 -2.25
N GLN A 31 -12.24 0.67 -2.50
CA GLN A 31 -11.60 -0.18 -1.49
C GLN A 31 -11.01 0.63 -0.32
N ASN A 32 -10.33 1.74 -0.62
CA ASN A 32 -9.75 2.60 0.40
C ASN A 32 -10.80 3.37 1.19
N LEU A 33 -11.88 3.80 0.51
CA LEU A 33 -13.02 4.45 1.13
C LEU A 33 -13.71 3.51 2.11
N ASP A 34 -14.00 2.27 1.69
CA ASP A 34 -14.63 1.23 2.52
C ASP A 34 -13.84 0.99 3.81
N GLY A 35 -12.51 0.86 3.70
CA GLY A 35 -11.65 0.64 4.87
C GLY A 35 -11.70 1.77 5.91
N THR A 36 -11.93 3.00 5.49
CA THR A 36 -11.93 4.19 6.37
C THR A 36 -13.31 4.60 6.85
N ILE A 37 -14.32 4.45 5.99
CA ILE A 37 -15.70 4.81 6.31
C ILE A 37 -16.31 3.90 7.38
N VAL A 38 -16.03 2.59 7.30
CA VAL A 38 -16.54 1.57 8.23
C VAL A 38 -16.00 1.80 9.65
N ALA A 39 -14.77 2.28 9.79
CA ALA A 39 -14.20 2.57 11.11
C ALA A 39 -15.01 3.60 11.90
N THR A 40 -15.60 4.59 11.22
CA THR A 40 -16.45 5.61 11.88
C THR A 40 -17.84 5.07 12.27
N ALA A 41 -18.27 3.97 11.66
CA ALA A 41 -19.59 3.36 11.89
C ALA A 41 -19.59 2.31 13.01
N LEU A 42 -18.43 1.87 13.51
CA LEU A 42 -18.33 0.79 14.51
C LEU A 42 -19.19 1.02 15.76
N PRO A 43 -19.24 2.22 16.38
CA PRO A 43 -20.09 2.45 17.56
C PRO A 43 -21.58 2.30 17.27
N ALA A 44 -22.03 2.74 16.08
CA ALA A 44 -23.42 2.61 15.67
C ALA A 44 -23.81 1.16 15.37
N MET A 45 -22.90 0.39 14.77
CA MET A 45 -23.05 -1.05 14.56
C MET A 45 -23.12 -1.80 15.88
N ALA A 46 -22.23 -1.49 16.85
CA ALA A 46 -22.25 -2.08 18.19
C ALA A 46 -23.60 -1.91 18.87
N LYS A 47 -24.16 -0.70 18.83
CA LYS A 47 -25.51 -0.41 19.31
C LYS A 47 -26.58 -1.25 18.60
N SER A 48 -26.50 -1.35 17.27
CA SER A 48 -27.48 -2.06 16.43
C SER A 48 -27.49 -3.58 16.70
N PHE A 49 -26.31 -4.17 16.94
CA PHE A 49 -26.15 -5.60 17.19
C PHE A 49 -26.20 -5.97 18.69
N HIS A 50 -26.34 -4.99 19.59
CA HIS A 50 -26.23 -5.20 21.05
C HIS A 50 -24.92 -5.91 21.42
N ALA A 51 -23.84 -5.59 20.71
CA ALA A 51 -22.52 -6.19 20.86
C ALA A 51 -21.54 -5.24 21.56
N ASP A 52 -20.51 -5.81 22.19
CA ASP A 52 -19.43 -5.01 22.75
C ASP A 52 -18.68 -4.25 21.64
N PRO A 53 -18.50 -2.92 21.77
CA PRO A 53 -17.74 -2.12 20.80
C PRO A 53 -16.32 -2.66 20.52
N LEU A 54 -15.67 -3.30 21.48
CA LEU A 54 -14.35 -3.93 21.29
C LEU A 54 -14.40 -5.08 20.29
N HIS A 55 -15.47 -5.88 20.31
CA HIS A 55 -15.65 -6.97 19.35
C HIS A 55 -15.95 -6.51 17.93
N MET A 56 -16.43 -5.26 17.75
CA MET A 56 -16.69 -4.71 16.42
C MET A 56 -15.44 -4.51 15.58
N SER A 57 -14.27 -4.42 16.21
CA SER A 57 -12.98 -4.41 15.49
C SER A 57 -12.79 -5.64 14.60
N LEU A 58 -13.41 -6.78 14.95
CA LEU A 58 -13.38 -8.01 14.15
C LEU A 58 -13.98 -7.81 12.74
N ALA A 59 -14.91 -6.87 12.57
CA ALA A 59 -15.45 -6.55 11.25
C ALA A 59 -14.41 -5.88 10.32
N LEU A 60 -13.46 -5.12 10.89
CA LEU A 60 -12.35 -4.54 10.13
C LEU A 60 -11.24 -5.56 9.90
N THR A 61 -10.83 -6.27 10.95
CA THR A 61 -9.73 -7.23 10.88
C THR A 61 -10.05 -8.41 9.99
N SER A 62 -11.28 -8.93 9.98
CA SER A 62 -11.69 -10.02 9.09
C SER A 62 -11.57 -9.66 7.61
N TYR A 63 -11.89 -8.41 7.24
CA TYR A 63 -11.69 -7.90 5.88
C TYR A 63 -10.20 -7.82 5.53
N LEU A 64 -9.38 -7.19 6.38
CA LEU A 64 -7.94 -7.05 6.15
C LEU A 64 -7.24 -8.41 6.09
N LEU A 65 -7.67 -9.35 6.92
CA LEU A 65 -7.18 -10.71 6.93
C LEU A 65 -7.52 -11.43 5.62
N SER A 66 -8.76 -11.31 5.15
CA SER A 66 -9.19 -11.86 3.85
C SER A 66 -8.34 -11.28 2.71
N LEU A 67 -8.10 -9.96 2.70
CA LEU A 67 -7.19 -9.34 1.73
C LEU A 67 -5.81 -10.01 1.75
N ALA A 68 -5.20 -10.13 2.92
CA ALA A 68 -3.86 -10.67 3.06
C ALA A 68 -3.74 -12.12 2.57
N ILE A 69 -4.75 -12.95 2.85
CA ILE A 69 -4.78 -14.37 2.44
C ILE A 69 -4.89 -14.51 0.91
N PHE A 70 -5.72 -13.69 0.25
CA PHE A 70 -6.07 -13.90 -1.16
C PHE A 70 -5.28 -13.04 -2.14
N ILE A 71 -4.61 -11.95 -1.72
CA ILE A 71 -3.74 -11.15 -2.58
C ILE A 71 -2.71 -12.00 -3.33
N PRO A 72 -2.01 -12.97 -2.71
CA PRO A 72 -1.04 -13.81 -3.42
C PRO A 72 -1.58 -14.54 -4.64
N ALA A 73 -2.85 -14.96 -4.59
CA ALA A 73 -3.50 -15.70 -5.68
C ALA A 73 -3.88 -14.82 -6.88
N SER A 74 -3.90 -13.50 -6.71
CA SER A 74 -4.44 -12.55 -7.70
C SER A 74 -3.76 -12.64 -9.06
N GLY A 75 -2.44 -12.86 -9.09
CA GLY A 75 -1.67 -12.99 -10.33
C GLY A 75 -2.08 -14.22 -11.12
N TRP A 76 -2.19 -15.38 -10.46
CA TRP A 76 -2.61 -16.61 -11.10
C TRP A 76 -4.03 -16.51 -11.69
N PHE A 77 -4.96 -15.93 -10.94
CA PHE A 77 -6.32 -15.70 -11.44
C PHE A 77 -6.31 -14.79 -12.67
N ALA A 78 -5.53 -13.72 -12.65
CA ALA A 78 -5.43 -12.78 -13.77
C ALA A 78 -4.86 -13.44 -15.04
N ASP A 79 -3.82 -14.26 -14.92
CA ASP A 79 -3.22 -14.97 -16.05
C ASP A 79 -4.16 -16.05 -16.59
N ARG A 80 -4.82 -16.83 -15.70
CA ARG A 80 -5.69 -17.95 -16.09
C ARG A 80 -6.98 -17.50 -16.76
N PHE A 81 -7.64 -16.48 -16.19
CA PHE A 81 -8.98 -16.05 -16.61
C PHE A 81 -8.99 -14.73 -17.39
N GLY A 82 -7.86 -14.02 -17.43
CA GLY A 82 -7.72 -12.70 -18.04
C GLY A 82 -7.90 -11.58 -17.03
N SER A 83 -7.03 -10.57 -17.13
CA SER A 83 -6.96 -9.49 -16.14
C SER A 83 -8.25 -8.64 -16.07
N ARG A 84 -8.86 -8.31 -17.22
CA ARG A 84 -10.15 -7.58 -17.26
C ARG A 84 -11.28 -8.39 -16.63
N THR A 85 -11.37 -9.69 -17.00
CA THR A 85 -12.42 -10.57 -16.49
C THR A 85 -12.32 -10.73 -14.98
N VAL A 86 -11.11 -10.97 -14.45
CA VAL A 86 -10.88 -11.09 -13.00
C VAL A 86 -11.13 -9.77 -12.28
N PHE A 87 -10.70 -8.65 -12.83
CA PHE A 87 -10.92 -7.32 -12.23
C PHE A 87 -12.42 -6.98 -12.14
N ARG A 88 -13.18 -7.27 -13.20
CA ARG A 88 -14.64 -7.10 -13.20
C ARG A 88 -15.33 -8.01 -12.19
N ALA A 89 -14.92 -9.30 -12.11
CA ALA A 89 -15.43 -10.24 -11.12
C ALA A 89 -15.08 -9.80 -9.69
N ALA A 90 -13.89 -9.26 -9.47
CA ALA A 90 -13.46 -8.73 -8.19
C ALA A 90 -14.34 -7.56 -7.70
N ILE A 91 -14.65 -6.60 -8.60
CA ILE A 91 -15.58 -5.51 -8.28
C ILE A 91 -16.98 -6.06 -7.97
N LEU A 92 -17.45 -7.04 -8.74
CA LEU A 92 -18.76 -7.67 -8.50
C LEU A 92 -18.82 -8.38 -7.15
N VAL A 93 -17.82 -9.21 -6.81
CA VAL A 93 -17.73 -9.91 -5.51
C VAL A 93 -17.66 -8.91 -4.37
N PHE A 94 -16.86 -7.84 -4.51
CA PHE A 94 -16.76 -6.78 -3.52
C PHE A 94 -18.11 -6.08 -3.32
N THR A 95 -18.81 -5.74 -4.41
CA THR A 95 -20.12 -5.08 -4.37
C THR A 95 -21.19 -5.96 -3.73
N ILE A 96 -21.24 -7.24 -4.08
CA ILE A 96 -22.14 -8.21 -3.43
C ILE A 96 -21.80 -8.33 -1.94
N GLY A 97 -20.50 -8.41 -1.59
CA GLY A 97 -20.04 -8.42 -0.20
C GLY A 97 -20.50 -7.17 0.56
N SER A 98 -20.44 -5.98 -0.06
CA SER A 98 -20.96 -4.75 0.51
C SER A 98 -22.47 -4.83 0.78
N ILE A 99 -23.26 -5.32 -0.16
CA ILE A 99 -24.71 -5.53 0.04
C ILE A 99 -24.97 -6.47 1.23
N LEU A 100 -24.23 -7.60 1.30
CA LEU A 100 -24.35 -8.54 2.42
C LEU A 100 -23.97 -7.91 3.75
N CYS A 101 -22.94 -7.06 3.80
CA CYS A 101 -22.58 -6.29 4.98
C CYS A 101 -23.72 -5.34 5.41
N GLY A 102 -24.30 -4.61 4.47
CA GLY A 102 -25.44 -3.72 4.73
C GLY A 102 -26.70 -4.45 5.23
N LEU A 103 -26.91 -5.68 4.79
CA LEU A 103 -28.06 -6.52 5.18
C LEU A 103 -27.83 -7.29 6.49
N SER A 104 -26.60 -7.33 7.03
CA SER A 104 -26.26 -8.11 8.22
C SER A 104 -27.09 -7.68 9.44
N GLN A 105 -27.52 -8.67 10.23
CA GLN A 105 -28.31 -8.48 11.47
C GLN A 105 -27.55 -8.88 12.73
N SER A 106 -26.37 -9.50 12.56
CA SER A 106 -25.50 -9.92 13.65
C SER A 106 -24.04 -9.68 13.31
N LEU A 107 -23.19 -9.62 14.37
CA LEU A 107 -21.72 -9.50 14.17
C LEU A 107 -21.16 -10.69 13.38
N GLY A 108 -21.67 -11.92 13.60
CA GLY A 108 -21.24 -13.09 12.88
C GLY A 108 -21.51 -13.02 11.37
N GLU A 109 -22.72 -12.57 10.99
CA GLU A 109 -23.08 -12.34 9.60
C GLU A 109 -22.20 -11.24 8.97
N LEU A 110 -21.98 -10.15 9.70
CA LEU A 110 -21.11 -9.07 9.24
C LEU A 110 -19.68 -9.57 9.00
N ILE A 111 -19.10 -10.36 9.92
CA ILE A 111 -17.76 -10.94 9.75
C ILE A 111 -17.71 -11.83 8.51
N ALA A 112 -18.68 -12.72 8.31
CA ALA A 112 -18.74 -13.59 7.13
C ALA A 112 -18.84 -12.78 5.83
N ALA A 113 -19.70 -11.76 5.81
CA ALA A 113 -19.83 -10.85 4.67
C ALA A 113 -18.54 -10.06 4.40
N ARG A 114 -17.81 -9.62 5.44
CA ARG A 114 -16.52 -8.93 5.34
C ARG A 114 -15.42 -9.83 4.78
N ILE A 115 -15.38 -11.12 5.16
CA ILE A 115 -14.46 -12.10 4.58
C ILE A 115 -14.76 -12.27 3.09
N PHE A 116 -16.03 -12.40 2.71
CA PHE A 116 -16.43 -12.51 1.32
C PHE A 116 -16.10 -11.23 0.51
N GLN A 117 -16.36 -10.05 1.07
CA GLN A 117 -16.02 -8.77 0.46
C GLN A 117 -14.50 -8.64 0.27
N GLY A 118 -13.71 -9.09 1.26
CA GLY A 118 -12.26 -9.10 1.21
C GLY A 118 -11.68 -9.98 0.10
N LEU A 119 -12.34 -11.09 -0.25
CA LEU A 119 -11.96 -11.92 -1.40
C LEU A 119 -12.01 -11.11 -2.71
N GLY A 120 -13.06 -10.30 -2.91
CA GLY A 120 -13.14 -9.36 -4.03
C GLY A 120 -12.06 -8.29 -3.96
N GLY A 121 -11.92 -7.63 -2.82
CA GLY A 121 -10.93 -6.59 -2.59
C GLY A 121 -9.49 -7.04 -2.85
N ALA A 122 -9.14 -8.28 -2.49
CA ALA A 122 -7.81 -8.86 -2.68
C ALA A 122 -7.36 -8.91 -4.15
N MET A 123 -8.31 -8.99 -5.09
CA MET A 123 -8.03 -9.01 -6.52
C MET A 123 -8.01 -7.61 -7.13
N MET A 124 -8.65 -6.60 -6.51
CA MET A 124 -8.83 -5.27 -7.12
C MET A 124 -7.52 -4.53 -7.32
N VAL A 125 -6.70 -4.37 -6.28
CA VAL A 125 -5.45 -3.59 -6.37
C VAL A 125 -4.40 -4.24 -7.27
N PRO A 126 -4.00 -5.51 -7.07
CA PRO A 126 -2.94 -6.12 -7.87
C PRO A 126 -3.35 -6.33 -9.32
N VAL A 127 -4.58 -6.81 -9.57
CA VAL A 127 -5.06 -7.05 -10.94
C VAL A 127 -5.33 -5.74 -11.68
N GLY A 128 -5.87 -4.72 -11.01
CA GLY A 128 -6.04 -3.40 -11.59
C GLY A 128 -4.69 -2.78 -11.99
N ARG A 129 -3.68 -2.89 -11.13
CA ARG A 129 -2.32 -2.44 -11.43
C ARG A 129 -1.72 -3.23 -12.59
N LEU A 130 -1.85 -4.56 -12.58
CA LEU A 130 -1.39 -5.43 -13.66
C LEU A 130 -1.99 -5.03 -15.01
N LEU A 131 -3.30 -4.80 -15.02
CA LEU A 131 -4.04 -4.40 -16.20
C LEU A 131 -3.51 -3.10 -16.80
N LEU A 132 -3.23 -2.12 -15.93
CA LEU A 132 -2.65 -0.84 -16.36
C LEU A 132 -1.21 -1.03 -16.87
N LEU A 133 -0.35 -1.71 -16.11
CA LEU A 133 1.07 -1.88 -16.45
C LEU A 133 1.29 -2.70 -17.73
N LYS A 134 0.46 -3.74 -17.98
CA LYS A 134 0.52 -4.51 -19.24
C LYS A 134 0.00 -3.72 -20.45
N SER A 135 -0.75 -2.64 -20.24
CA SER A 135 -1.39 -1.85 -21.31
C SER A 135 -0.62 -0.59 -21.69
N VAL A 136 0.45 -0.22 -20.97
CA VAL A 136 1.21 1.02 -21.21
C VAL A 136 2.64 0.72 -21.62
N ARG A 137 3.29 1.70 -22.26
CA ARG A 137 4.72 1.63 -22.55
C ARG A 137 5.54 1.90 -21.28
N ARG A 138 6.78 1.42 -21.22
CA ARG A 138 7.66 1.65 -20.06
C ARG A 138 7.80 3.14 -19.72
N ARG A 139 7.98 4.00 -20.70
CA ARG A 139 8.08 5.46 -20.54
C ARG A 139 6.82 6.12 -19.97
N ASP A 140 5.65 5.50 -20.13
CA ASP A 140 4.37 6.05 -19.67
C ASP A 140 3.98 5.54 -18.26
N MET A 141 4.77 4.62 -17.68
CA MET A 141 4.47 3.95 -16.39
C MET A 141 4.38 4.94 -15.21
N ILE A 142 5.21 5.99 -15.19
CA ILE A 142 5.19 7.01 -14.13
C ILE A 142 3.86 7.76 -14.15
N ALA A 143 3.48 8.25 -15.33
CA ALA A 143 2.23 8.96 -15.51
C ALA A 143 1.02 8.06 -15.19
N ALA A 144 1.03 6.82 -15.69
CA ALA A 144 -0.01 5.83 -15.44
C ALA A 144 -0.16 5.53 -13.93
N THR A 145 0.95 5.31 -13.23
CA THR A 145 0.96 5.07 -11.78
C THR A 145 0.46 6.29 -11.00
N SER A 146 0.80 7.50 -11.44
CA SER A 146 0.33 8.73 -10.81
C SER A 146 -1.18 8.92 -10.98
N TRP A 147 -1.72 8.70 -12.19
CA TRP A 147 -3.15 8.75 -12.45
C TRP A 147 -3.94 7.66 -11.71
N LEU A 148 -3.35 6.48 -11.53
CA LEU A 148 -3.94 5.39 -10.76
C LEU A 148 -4.04 5.73 -9.27
N THR A 149 -2.98 6.30 -8.71
CA THR A 149 -2.90 6.51 -7.25
C THR A 149 -3.57 7.79 -6.78
N MET A 150 -3.78 8.78 -7.67
CA MET A 150 -4.38 10.05 -7.31
C MET A 150 -5.80 9.91 -6.74
N PRO A 151 -6.78 9.22 -7.39
CA PRO A 151 -8.09 9.01 -6.81
C PRO A 151 -8.07 8.09 -5.58
N ALA A 152 -7.16 7.12 -5.55
CA ALA A 152 -7.04 6.20 -4.42
C ALA A 152 -6.69 6.92 -3.09
N LEU A 153 -5.98 8.05 -3.16
CA LEU A 153 -5.67 8.89 -2.00
C LEU A 153 -6.88 9.66 -1.47
N LEU A 154 -7.90 9.89 -2.28
CA LEU A 154 -9.11 10.60 -1.86
C LEU A 154 -9.97 9.74 -0.90
N GLY A 155 -9.91 8.41 -1.01
CA GLY A 155 -10.69 7.50 -0.16
C GLY A 155 -10.45 7.75 1.34
N PRO A 156 -9.23 7.62 1.85
CA PRO A 156 -8.92 7.87 3.26
C PRO A 156 -9.18 9.31 3.72
N ILE A 157 -9.19 10.26 2.80
CA ILE A 157 -9.43 11.68 3.10
C ILE A 157 -10.93 11.94 3.30
N ILE A 158 -11.74 11.46 2.35
CA ILE A 158 -13.18 11.68 2.33
C ILE A 158 -13.91 10.71 3.27
N GLY A 159 -13.33 9.54 3.52
CA GLY A 159 -13.93 8.46 4.30
C GLY A 159 -14.46 8.89 5.66
N PRO A 160 -13.63 9.43 6.57
CA PRO A 160 -14.07 9.80 7.91
C PRO A 160 -15.20 10.86 7.93
N PRO A 161 -15.12 12.01 7.23
CA PRO A 161 -16.20 12.98 7.22
C PRO A 161 -17.47 12.44 6.56
N LEU A 162 -17.35 11.68 5.45
CA LEU A 162 -18.50 11.08 4.78
C LEU A 162 -19.15 10.00 5.66
N GLY A 163 -18.35 9.17 6.32
CA GLY A 163 -18.84 8.15 7.25
C GLY A 163 -19.54 8.75 8.44
N GLY A 164 -18.96 9.81 9.04
CA GLY A 164 -19.59 10.55 10.13
C GLY A 164 -20.95 11.15 9.73
N PHE A 165 -21.04 11.76 8.53
CA PHE A 165 -22.31 12.28 7.99
C PHE A 165 -23.33 11.15 7.78
N ILE A 166 -22.94 10.06 7.11
CA ILE A 166 -23.82 8.92 6.84
C ILE A 166 -24.38 8.33 8.14
N VAL A 167 -23.52 8.08 9.12
CA VAL A 167 -23.92 7.48 10.41
C VAL A 167 -24.83 8.40 11.21
N THR A 168 -24.63 9.72 11.14
CA THR A 168 -25.39 10.70 11.89
C THR A 168 -26.79 10.95 11.30
N TYR A 169 -26.86 11.06 9.96
CA TYR A 169 -28.12 11.51 9.31
C TYR A 169 -28.90 10.40 8.60
N LEU A 170 -28.27 9.26 8.34
CA LEU A 170 -28.86 8.10 7.65
C LEU A 170 -28.81 6.87 8.55
N SER A 171 -28.11 5.84 8.11
CA SER A 171 -27.87 4.59 8.84
C SER A 171 -26.46 4.10 8.55
N TRP A 172 -25.85 3.42 9.52
CA TRP A 172 -24.53 2.81 9.31
C TRP A 172 -24.51 1.84 8.10
N ARG A 173 -25.64 1.28 7.70
CA ARG A 173 -25.77 0.40 6.54
C ARG A 173 -25.37 1.08 5.23
N TRP A 174 -25.66 2.37 5.11
CA TRP A 174 -25.28 3.16 3.95
C TRP A 174 -23.76 3.30 3.76
N THR A 175 -22.96 3.04 4.79
CA THR A 175 -21.49 3.01 4.64
C THR A 175 -21.04 1.87 3.74
N PHE A 176 -21.84 0.82 3.61
CA PHE A 176 -21.64 -0.27 2.67
C PHE A 176 -22.40 -0.04 1.35
N ASP A 177 -23.64 0.44 1.42
CA ASP A 177 -24.49 0.61 0.23
C ASP A 177 -23.92 1.62 -0.75
N ILE A 178 -23.12 2.60 -0.31
CA ILE A 178 -22.41 3.56 -1.17
C ILE A 178 -21.47 2.87 -2.18
N ASN A 179 -20.96 1.69 -1.88
CA ASN A 179 -20.13 0.92 -2.78
C ASN A 179 -20.92 0.34 -3.96
N VAL A 180 -22.25 0.19 -3.84
CA VAL A 180 -23.09 -0.43 -4.87
C VAL A 180 -23.12 0.41 -6.16
N PRO A 181 -23.50 1.69 -6.14
CA PRO A 181 -23.49 2.53 -7.35
C PRO A 181 -22.08 2.67 -7.92
N ILE A 182 -21.03 2.81 -7.08
CA ILE A 182 -19.66 2.93 -7.53
C ILE A 182 -19.21 1.63 -8.23
N GLY A 183 -19.52 0.48 -7.63
CA GLY A 183 -19.19 -0.82 -8.20
C GLY A 183 -19.90 -1.08 -9.54
N LEU A 184 -21.20 -0.76 -9.64
CA LEU A 184 -21.95 -0.89 -10.90
C LEU A 184 -21.35 -0.03 -12.02
N ILE A 185 -21.06 1.24 -11.73
CA ILE A 185 -20.39 2.15 -12.67
C ILE A 185 -19.01 1.58 -13.05
N GLY A 186 -18.24 1.09 -12.07
CA GLY A 186 -16.95 0.46 -12.30
C GLY A 186 -17.01 -0.75 -13.23
N ILE A 187 -17.96 -1.67 -13.02
CA ILE A 187 -18.17 -2.86 -13.86
C ILE A 187 -18.50 -2.45 -15.31
N VAL A 188 -19.41 -1.48 -15.48
CA VAL A 188 -19.80 -0.97 -16.79
C VAL A 188 -18.58 -0.32 -17.48
N ALA A 189 -17.88 0.56 -16.79
CA ALA A 189 -16.71 1.26 -17.31
C ALA A 189 -15.60 0.29 -17.74
N VAL A 190 -15.28 -0.71 -16.90
CA VAL A 190 -14.32 -1.77 -17.22
C VAL A 190 -14.76 -2.57 -18.44
N THR A 191 -16.05 -2.92 -18.51
CA THR A 191 -16.60 -3.72 -19.62
C THR A 191 -16.52 -2.99 -20.96
N LEU A 192 -16.72 -1.67 -20.97
CA LEU A 192 -16.76 -0.88 -22.21
C LEU A 192 -15.38 -0.41 -22.69
N HIS A 193 -14.47 -0.07 -21.76
CA HIS A 193 -13.26 0.67 -22.11
C HIS A 193 -11.96 -0.09 -21.89
N VAL A 194 -11.97 -1.17 -21.09
CA VAL A 194 -10.74 -1.89 -20.76
C VAL A 194 -10.58 -3.10 -21.68
N ARG A 195 -9.39 -3.25 -22.29
CA ARG A 195 -9.07 -4.42 -23.11
C ARG A 195 -8.73 -5.64 -22.27
N GLU A 196 -9.07 -6.83 -22.77
CA GLU A 196 -8.65 -8.07 -22.12
C GLU A 196 -7.16 -8.33 -22.35
N VAL A 197 -6.45 -8.65 -21.27
CA VAL A 197 -5.06 -9.10 -21.32
C VAL A 197 -5.01 -10.45 -20.61
N LYS A 198 -4.72 -11.50 -21.36
CA LYS A 198 -4.71 -12.88 -20.88
C LYS A 198 -3.39 -13.54 -21.28
N ASP A 199 -2.81 -14.29 -20.35
CA ASP A 199 -1.57 -15.05 -20.54
C ASP A 199 -1.74 -16.49 -20.02
N ALA A 200 -2.75 -17.18 -20.56
CA ALA A 200 -3.17 -18.50 -20.06
C ALA A 200 -2.13 -19.60 -20.27
N GLU A 201 -1.23 -19.44 -21.25
CA GLU A 201 -0.18 -20.44 -21.55
C GLU A 201 0.86 -20.51 -20.43
N HIS A 202 1.09 -19.39 -19.73
CA HIS A 202 2.02 -19.31 -18.62
C HIS A 202 1.35 -19.56 -17.25
N ALA A 203 0.03 -19.62 -17.19
CA ALA A 203 -0.71 -19.91 -15.96
C ALA A 203 -0.70 -21.43 -15.65
N GLY A 204 0.34 -21.92 -15.01
CA GLY A 204 0.44 -23.30 -14.51
C GLY A 204 -0.72 -23.68 -13.59
N ARG A 205 -0.62 -24.83 -12.88
CA ARG A 205 -1.61 -25.20 -11.85
C ARG A 205 -1.52 -24.27 -10.65
N LEU A 206 -2.65 -23.94 -10.03
CA LEU A 206 -2.69 -23.14 -8.80
C LEU A 206 -1.92 -23.87 -7.69
N ASP A 207 -0.97 -23.18 -7.11
CA ASP A 207 -0.22 -23.64 -5.96
C ASP A 207 -1.07 -23.47 -4.68
N ILE A 208 -1.97 -24.42 -4.44
CA ILE A 208 -2.86 -24.42 -3.28
C ILE A 208 -2.06 -24.53 -1.98
N ALA A 209 -1.00 -25.35 -1.95
CA ALA A 209 -0.18 -25.51 -0.76
C ALA A 209 0.57 -24.20 -0.43
N GLY A 210 1.11 -23.52 -1.45
CA GLY A 210 1.71 -22.19 -1.29
C GLY A 210 0.70 -21.15 -0.83
N LEU A 211 -0.53 -21.16 -1.34
CA LEU A 211 -1.61 -20.27 -0.89
C LEU A 211 -1.94 -20.50 0.58
N VAL A 212 -2.05 -21.74 1.02
CA VAL A 212 -2.33 -22.08 2.42
C VAL A 212 -1.19 -21.62 3.33
N TRP A 213 0.06 -21.94 3.00
CA TRP A 213 1.21 -21.54 3.82
C TRP A 213 1.39 -20.02 3.86
N SER A 214 1.28 -19.34 2.73
CA SER A 214 1.40 -17.87 2.69
C SER A 214 0.22 -17.19 3.39
N GLY A 215 -1.01 -17.68 3.19
CA GLY A 215 -2.20 -17.16 3.85
C GLY A 215 -2.13 -17.36 5.38
N LEU A 216 -1.73 -18.53 5.83
CA LEU A 216 -1.55 -18.82 7.27
C LEU A 216 -0.44 -17.95 7.88
N ALA A 217 0.67 -17.80 7.18
CA ALA A 217 1.76 -16.93 7.61
C ALA A 217 1.28 -15.49 7.80
N MET A 218 0.58 -14.93 6.81
CA MET A 218 0.06 -13.57 6.87
C MET A 218 -0.98 -13.40 7.96
N ALA A 219 -1.94 -14.34 8.04
CA ALA A 219 -2.99 -14.31 9.04
C ALA A 219 -2.41 -14.27 10.46
N LEU A 220 -1.47 -15.16 10.75
CA LEU A 220 -0.91 -15.30 12.08
C LEU A 220 0.08 -14.18 12.42
N LEU A 221 0.89 -13.73 11.47
CA LEU A 221 1.78 -12.57 11.68
C LEU A 221 0.97 -11.30 11.93
N MET A 222 -0.05 -11.02 11.10
CA MET A 222 -0.90 -9.84 11.27
C MET A 222 -1.65 -9.90 12.60
N SER A 223 -2.28 -11.05 12.93
CA SER A 223 -2.99 -11.20 14.20
C SER A 223 -2.05 -11.08 15.40
N GLY A 224 -0.86 -11.66 15.33
CA GLY A 224 0.15 -11.56 16.36
C GLY A 224 0.58 -10.11 16.59
N PHE A 225 0.89 -9.36 15.51
CA PHE A 225 1.24 -7.94 15.60
C PHE A 225 0.08 -7.06 16.08
N GLU A 226 -1.15 -7.34 15.63
CA GLU A 226 -2.30 -6.50 15.98
C GLU A 226 -2.72 -6.66 17.44
N THR A 227 -2.48 -7.82 18.04
CA THR A 227 -2.89 -8.13 19.41
C THR A 227 -1.79 -7.85 20.45
N ILE A 228 -0.52 -7.74 20.03
CA ILE A 228 0.58 -7.32 20.92
C ILE A 228 0.30 -5.88 21.39
N GLY A 229 0.30 -5.66 22.70
CA GLY A 229 0.14 -4.34 23.32
C GLY A 229 -1.30 -3.84 23.47
N ARG A 230 -2.31 -4.51 22.89
CA ARG A 230 -3.71 -4.07 23.02
C ARG A 230 -4.48 -4.71 24.20
N GLY A 231 -3.87 -5.64 24.92
CA GLY A 231 -4.53 -6.31 26.07
C GLY A 231 -5.76 -7.16 25.72
N ILE A 232 -6.07 -7.36 24.43
CA ILE A 232 -7.24 -8.10 23.95
C ILE A 232 -7.10 -9.59 24.24
N ILE A 233 -5.88 -10.13 24.09
CA ILE A 233 -5.53 -11.50 24.41
C ILE A 233 -4.22 -11.52 25.21
N PRO A 234 -3.97 -12.57 26.01
CA PRO A 234 -2.71 -12.72 26.71
C PRO A 234 -1.51 -12.64 25.75
N VAL A 235 -0.46 -11.95 26.16
CA VAL A 235 0.76 -11.76 25.33
C VAL A 235 1.35 -13.09 24.86
N SER A 236 1.22 -14.16 25.65
CA SER A 236 1.64 -15.51 25.28
C SER A 236 0.95 -16.04 24.03
N TRP A 237 -0.34 -15.75 23.83
CA TRP A 237 -1.08 -16.12 22.62
C TRP A 237 -0.64 -15.30 21.40
N SER A 238 -0.41 -13.99 21.57
CA SER A 238 0.10 -13.13 20.51
C SER A 238 1.49 -13.59 20.05
N LEU A 239 2.39 -13.91 20.99
CA LEU A 239 3.70 -14.49 20.70
C LEU A 239 3.59 -15.87 20.05
N GLY A 240 2.63 -16.69 20.46
CA GLY A 240 2.32 -17.97 19.84
C GLY A 240 1.89 -17.82 18.38
N CYS A 241 0.95 -16.92 18.10
CA CYS A 241 0.56 -16.57 16.73
C CYS A 241 1.76 -16.10 15.89
N PHE A 242 2.58 -15.22 16.45
CA PHE A 242 3.77 -14.74 15.78
C PHE A 242 4.76 -15.87 15.46
N ALA A 243 5.07 -16.74 16.44
CA ALA A 243 5.98 -17.86 16.26
C ALA A 243 5.49 -18.86 15.20
N VAL A 244 4.20 -19.20 15.23
CA VAL A 244 3.58 -20.08 14.21
C VAL A 244 3.54 -19.38 12.86
N GLY A 245 3.28 -18.08 12.81
CA GLY A 245 3.34 -17.28 11.57
C GLY A 245 4.75 -17.27 10.95
N VAL A 246 5.79 -17.13 11.75
CA VAL A 246 7.19 -17.26 11.29
C VAL A 246 7.46 -18.67 10.80
N ALA A 247 7.02 -19.72 11.52
CA ALA A 247 7.18 -21.11 11.09
C ALA A 247 6.47 -21.38 9.75
N ALA A 248 5.25 -20.84 9.57
CA ALA A 248 4.51 -20.92 8.31
C ALA A 248 5.23 -20.16 7.16
N SER A 249 5.85 -19.02 7.44
CA SER A 249 6.67 -18.28 6.47
C SER A 249 7.90 -19.09 6.03
N LEU A 250 8.57 -19.78 6.97
CA LEU A 250 9.69 -20.67 6.67
C LEU A 250 9.24 -21.90 5.87
N ALA A 251 8.07 -22.47 6.22
CA ALA A 251 7.47 -23.56 5.46
C ALA A 251 7.14 -23.13 4.03
N TYR A 252 6.54 -21.93 3.86
CA TYR A 252 6.31 -21.34 2.55
C TYR A 252 7.62 -21.15 1.76
N TRP A 253 8.64 -20.57 2.38
CA TRP A 253 9.94 -20.34 1.73
C TRP A 253 10.57 -21.65 1.22
N ARG A 254 10.52 -22.74 2.03
CA ARG A 254 10.98 -24.07 1.60
C ARG A 254 10.15 -24.64 0.45
N HIS A 255 8.82 -24.46 0.52
CA HIS A 255 7.89 -24.87 -0.53
C HIS A 255 8.18 -24.14 -1.85
N ALA A 256 8.24 -22.80 -1.82
CA ALA A 256 8.45 -21.96 -2.97
C ALA A 256 9.80 -22.22 -3.71
N ARG A 257 10.83 -22.66 -2.97
CA ARG A 257 12.11 -23.06 -3.58
C ARG A 257 12.06 -24.37 -4.36
N ARG A 258 11.05 -25.19 -4.10
CA ARG A 258 10.93 -26.54 -4.72
C ARG A 258 9.79 -26.61 -5.73
N HIS A 259 8.84 -25.70 -5.63
CA HIS A 259 7.67 -25.68 -6.53
C HIS A 259 8.03 -24.94 -7.83
N PRO A 260 7.71 -25.49 -9.02
CA PRO A 260 8.06 -24.86 -10.31
C PRO A 260 7.34 -23.52 -10.54
N HIS A 261 6.11 -23.37 -10.06
CA HIS A 261 5.30 -22.16 -10.19
C HIS A 261 4.71 -21.78 -8.82
N PRO A 262 5.53 -21.23 -7.90
CA PRO A 262 5.04 -20.85 -6.57
C PRO A 262 4.12 -19.62 -6.68
N ILE A 263 3.14 -19.54 -5.79
CA ILE A 263 2.15 -18.45 -5.80
C ILE A 263 2.80 -17.06 -5.57
N LEU A 264 3.87 -17.00 -4.80
CA LEU A 264 4.76 -15.84 -4.68
C LEU A 264 6.14 -16.25 -5.22
N ASP A 265 6.48 -15.75 -6.38
CA ASP A 265 7.74 -16.08 -7.04
C ASP A 265 8.93 -15.34 -6.42
N LEU A 266 9.63 -16.01 -5.51
CA LEU A 266 10.80 -15.47 -4.82
C LEU A 266 11.97 -15.17 -5.78
N THR A 267 11.97 -15.70 -7.00
CA THR A 267 13.05 -15.43 -7.98
C THR A 267 12.97 -14.01 -8.52
N LEU A 268 11.83 -13.31 -8.36
CA LEU A 268 11.70 -11.88 -8.66
C LEU A 268 12.67 -11.02 -7.84
N MET A 269 13.04 -11.48 -6.64
CA MET A 269 14.04 -10.80 -5.80
C MET A 269 15.47 -10.85 -6.37
N ARG A 270 15.69 -11.53 -7.51
CA ARG A 270 16.96 -11.49 -8.26
C ARG A 270 17.00 -10.33 -9.27
N ILE A 271 15.88 -9.68 -9.52
CA ILE A 271 15.81 -8.47 -10.35
C ILE A 271 16.13 -7.29 -9.44
N ASP A 272 17.23 -6.59 -9.69
CA ASP A 272 17.78 -5.57 -8.80
C ASP A 272 16.77 -4.44 -8.50
N THR A 273 16.08 -3.94 -9.50
CA THR A 273 15.07 -2.89 -9.34
C THR A 273 13.89 -3.37 -8.50
N PHE A 274 13.42 -4.60 -8.72
CA PHE A 274 12.34 -5.20 -7.96
C PHE A 274 12.73 -5.46 -6.51
N ALA A 275 13.90 -6.07 -6.28
CA ALA A 275 14.42 -6.37 -4.95
C ALA A 275 14.65 -5.09 -4.14
N ASN A 276 15.33 -4.11 -4.74
CA ASN A 276 15.61 -2.82 -4.11
C ASN A 276 14.31 -2.10 -3.73
N SER A 277 13.36 -2.00 -4.67
CA SER A 277 12.08 -1.38 -4.41
C SER A 277 11.28 -2.12 -3.33
N THR A 278 11.29 -3.45 -3.31
CA THR A 278 10.59 -4.24 -2.29
C THR A 278 11.20 -4.01 -0.91
N ILE A 279 12.52 -4.07 -0.77
CA ILE A 279 13.22 -3.90 0.51
C ILE A 279 13.15 -2.45 0.99
N ALA A 280 13.55 -1.48 0.16
CA ALA A 280 13.49 -0.05 0.51
C ALA A 280 12.04 0.37 0.77
N GLY A 281 11.12 -0.11 -0.07
CA GLY A 281 9.69 0.12 0.09
C GLY A 281 9.13 -0.46 1.38
N SER A 282 9.63 -1.59 1.87
CA SER A 282 9.19 -2.17 3.14
C SER A 282 9.54 -1.24 4.31
N PHE A 283 10.76 -0.76 4.41
CA PHE A 283 11.14 0.21 5.45
C PHE A 283 10.35 1.50 5.35
N PHE A 284 10.20 2.03 4.15
CA PHE A 284 9.45 3.27 3.92
C PHE A 284 7.95 3.13 4.24
N ARG A 285 7.34 1.96 3.97
CA ARG A 285 5.94 1.71 4.28
C ARG A 285 5.66 1.53 5.75
N VAL A 286 6.62 1.05 6.54
CA VAL A 286 6.52 1.06 8.01
C VAL A 286 6.34 2.49 8.51
N LEU A 287 7.17 3.42 8.05
CA LEU A 287 7.02 4.85 8.36
C LEU A 287 5.66 5.40 7.89
N ALA A 288 5.27 5.10 6.65
CA ALA A 288 4.03 5.62 6.08
C ALA A 288 2.78 5.05 6.77
N GLY A 289 2.81 3.78 7.17
CA GLY A 289 1.72 3.12 7.90
C GLY A 289 1.58 3.58 9.35
N ALA A 290 2.67 4.06 9.95
CA ALA A 290 2.66 4.61 11.31
C ALA A 290 1.95 5.95 11.43
N MET A 291 2.00 6.79 10.38
CA MET A 291 1.49 8.16 10.40
C MET A 291 -0.02 8.26 10.70
N PRO A 292 -0.92 7.47 10.07
CA PRO A 292 -2.35 7.50 10.36
C PRO A 292 -2.71 7.07 11.79
N PHE A 293 -1.79 6.42 12.50
CA PHE A 293 -1.97 6.00 13.88
C PHE A 293 -1.40 7.03 14.86
N LEU A 294 -0.10 7.36 14.76
CA LEU A 294 0.58 8.21 15.74
C LEU A 294 0.09 9.65 15.72
N LEU A 295 -0.11 10.24 14.53
CA LEU A 295 -0.41 11.66 14.41
C LEU A 295 -1.79 12.01 14.99
N PRO A 296 -2.89 11.31 14.66
CA PRO A 296 -4.18 11.57 15.29
C PRO A 296 -4.19 11.32 16.80
N LEU A 297 -3.50 10.29 17.27
CA LEU A 297 -3.39 10.03 18.71
C LEU A 297 -2.70 11.17 19.44
N MET A 298 -1.56 11.63 18.93
CA MET A 298 -0.82 12.75 19.53
C MET A 298 -1.68 14.01 19.57
N LEU A 299 -2.40 14.34 18.48
CA LEU A 299 -3.24 15.53 18.42
C LEU A 299 -4.45 15.43 19.36
N GLN A 300 -5.11 14.26 19.42
CA GLN A 300 -6.32 14.10 20.22
C GLN A 300 -6.03 13.85 21.70
N LEU A 301 -5.13 12.91 22.01
CA LEU A 301 -4.81 12.55 23.39
C LEU A 301 -3.69 13.40 23.97
N GLY A 302 -2.67 13.73 23.18
CA GLY A 302 -1.54 14.53 23.62
C GLY A 302 -1.85 16.02 23.70
N PHE A 303 -2.54 16.58 22.70
CA PHE A 303 -2.86 18.02 22.63
C PHE A 303 -4.27 18.34 23.14
N GLY A 304 -5.16 17.33 23.27
CA GLY A 304 -6.57 17.54 23.64
C GLY A 304 -7.42 18.12 22.51
N ASP A 305 -6.94 18.04 21.27
CA ASP A 305 -7.68 18.53 20.10
C ASP A 305 -8.91 17.64 19.80
N SER A 306 -9.95 18.23 19.25
CA SER A 306 -11.09 17.45 18.76
C SER A 306 -10.71 16.56 17.58
N ALA A 307 -11.44 15.47 17.39
CA ALA A 307 -11.24 14.58 16.22
C ALA A 307 -11.38 15.35 14.89
N ALA A 308 -12.27 16.31 14.81
CA ALA A 308 -12.45 17.18 13.64
C ALA A 308 -11.20 18.02 13.37
N LYS A 309 -10.63 18.67 14.40
CA LYS A 309 -9.41 19.46 14.28
C LYS A 309 -8.20 18.60 13.92
N SER A 310 -8.05 17.45 14.56
CA SER A 310 -7.03 16.47 14.21
C SER A 310 -7.14 16.04 12.73
N GLY A 311 -8.37 15.84 12.24
CA GLY A 311 -8.66 15.52 10.84
C GLY A 311 -8.24 16.63 9.88
N THR A 312 -8.52 17.91 10.18
CA THR A 312 -8.11 19.05 9.33
C THR A 312 -6.62 19.21 9.25
N ILE A 313 -5.90 19.06 10.36
CA ILE A 313 -4.44 19.11 10.39
C ILE A 313 -3.83 17.94 9.56
N THR A 314 -4.32 16.72 9.73
CA THR A 314 -3.82 15.57 8.97
C THR A 314 -4.12 15.67 7.47
N PHE A 315 -5.19 16.39 7.10
CA PHE A 315 -5.57 16.63 5.70
C PHE A 315 -4.50 17.40 4.91
N ALA A 316 -3.73 18.28 5.55
CA ALA A 316 -2.63 19.01 4.92
C ALA A 316 -1.63 18.08 4.23
N ALA A 317 -1.31 16.95 4.85
CA ALA A 317 -0.41 15.94 4.26
C ALA A 317 -0.96 15.32 2.97
N ALA A 318 -2.28 15.17 2.89
CA ALA A 318 -2.94 14.63 1.71
C ALA A 318 -2.97 15.64 0.56
N ILE A 319 -3.17 16.93 0.86
CA ILE A 319 -3.05 18.01 -0.13
C ILE A 319 -1.64 18.00 -0.74
N GLY A 320 -0.60 17.94 0.11
CA GLY A 320 0.78 17.85 -0.35
C GLY A 320 1.01 16.62 -1.24
N ALA A 321 0.46 15.47 -0.86
CA ALA A 321 0.58 14.24 -1.64
C ALA A 321 -0.09 14.35 -3.02
N LEU A 322 -1.25 15.00 -3.11
CA LEU A 322 -1.95 15.23 -4.38
C LEU A 322 -1.19 16.23 -5.27
N ALA A 323 -0.69 17.32 -4.68
CA ALA A 323 0.07 18.34 -5.39
C ALA A 323 1.35 17.80 -6.06
N MET A 324 1.97 16.76 -5.48
CA MET A 324 3.16 16.12 -6.06
C MET A 324 2.86 15.27 -7.30
N LYS A 325 1.65 14.75 -7.48
CA LYS A 325 1.35 13.77 -8.55
C LYS A 325 1.68 14.26 -9.97
N PRO A 326 1.30 15.47 -10.40
CA PRO A 326 1.68 15.98 -11.73
C PRO A 326 3.17 16.29 -11.85
N LEU A 327 3.88 16.48 -10.73
CA LEU A 327 5.31 16.81 -10.72
C LEU A 327 6.20 15.56 -10.68
N ALA A 328 5.65 14.38 -10.41
CA ALA A 328 6.42 13.15 -10.23
C ALA A 328 7.24 12.79 -11.48
N GLU A 329 6.60 12.80 -12.66
CA GLU A 329 7.27 12.48 -13.93
C GLU A 329 8.42 13.44 -14.27
N PRO A 330 8.22 14.78 -14.32
CA PRO A 330 9.30 15.71 -14.64
C PRO A 330 10.46 15.66 -13.61
N ILE A 331 10.18 15.40 -12.34
CA ILE A 331 11.21 15.25 -11.33
C ILE A 331 12.02 13.97 -11.55
N LEU A 332 11.36 12.83 -11.76
CA LEU A 332 12.03 11.56 -12.02
C LEU A 332 12.82 11.57 -13.32
N ARG A 333 12.32 12.28 -14.34
CA ARG A 333 13.04 12.47 -15.59
C ARG A 333 14.32 13.29 -15.43
N ARG A 334 14.33 14.31 -14.54
CA ARG A 334 15.50 15.16 -14.31
C ARG A 334 16.54 14.51 -13.39
N LEU A 335 16.10 13.83 -12.32
CA LEU A 335 16.98 13.33 -11.27
C LEU A 335 17.32 11.85 -11.41
N GLY A 336 16.55 11.09 -12.20
CA GLY A 336 16.60 9.63 -12.20
C GLY A 336 16.00 9.03 -10.91
N PHE A 337 15.71 7.74 -10.92
CA PHE A 337 15.09 7.06 -9.78
C PHE A 337 15.97 7.04 -8.53
N ARG A 338 17.25 6.70 -8.69
CA ARG A 338 18.19 6.57 -7.56
C ARG A 338 18.27 7.86 -6.75
N VAL A 339 18.59 8.99 -7.39
CA VAL A 339 18.76 10.28 -6.72
C VAL A 339 17.43 10.78 -6.15
N ALA A 340 16.34 10.66 -6.93
CA ALA A 340 15.01 11.07 -6.46
C ALA A 340 14.59 10.28 -5.21
N MET A 341 14.75 8.95 -5.20
CA MET A 341 14.36 8.10 -4.05
C MET A 341 15.22 8.37 -2.81
N MET A 342 16.53 8.63 -2.98
CA MET A 342 17.39 9.01 -1.84
C MET A 342 17.00 10.38 -1.26
N LEU A 343 16.80 11.37 -2.11
CA LEU A 343 16.50 12.74 -1.69
C LEU A 343 15.10 12.84 -1.09
N PHE A 344 14.07 12.40 -1.83
CA PHE A 344 12.68 12.54 -1.40
C PHE A 344 12.33 11.54 -0.29
N GLY A 345 12.91 10.33 -0.33
CA GLY A 345 12.82 9.38 0.79
C GLY A 345 13.44 9.93 2.06
N GLY A 346 14.65 10.49 1.97
CA GLY A 346 15.34 11.13 3.11
C GLY A 346 14.55 12.32 3.66
N LEU A 347 14.07 13.21 2.79
CA LEU A 347 13.24 14.34 3.20
C LEU A 347 11.90 13.89 3.83
N ALA A 348 11.26 12.85 3.30
CA ALA A 348 10.05 12.30 3.91
C ALA A 348 10.31 11.79 5.34
N VAL A 349 11.46 11.13 5.56
CA VAL A 349 11.91 10.70 6.90
C VAL A 349 12.12 11.91 7.82
N VAL A 350 12.82 12.93 7.36
CA VAL A 350 13.10 14.15 8.13
C VAL A 350 11.79 14.85 8.53
N PHE A 351 10.85 15.02 7.60
CA PHE A 351 9.57 15.68 7.89
C PHE A 351 8.66 14.83 8.79
N THR A 352 8.78 13.49 8.75
CA THR A 352 8.09 12.62 9.72
C THR A 352 8.75 12.73 11.09
N ALA A 353 10.08 12.75 11.17
CA ALA A 353 10.82 12.99 12.42
C ALA A 353 10.52 14.37 13.00
N ALA A 354 10.30 15.40 12.18
CA ALA A 354 9.92 16.75 12.62
C ALA A 354 8.60 16.76 13.40
N CYS A 355 7.69 15.80 13.18
CA CYS A 355 6.48 15.65 13.99
C CYS A 355 6.80 15.40 15.49
N ALA A 356 7.97 14.86 15.81
CA ALA A 356 8.44 14.71 17.20
C ALA A 356 8.62 16.05 17.93
N ALA A 357 8.82 17.13 17.19
CA ALA A 357 8.97 18.48 17.75
C ALA A 357 7.63 19.19 17.98
N PHE A 358 6.50 18.64 17.52
CA PHE A 358 5.18 19.25 17.70
C PHE A 358 4.85 19.42 19.19
N ARG A 359 4.29 20.57 19.55
CA ARG A 359 3.90 20.91 20.91
C ARG A 359 2.51 21.57 20.91
N PRO A 360 1.73 21.41 21.98
CA PRO A 360 0.50 22.17 22.18
C PRO A 360 0.80 23.67 22.11
N GLY A 361 -0.08 24.42 21.47
CA GLY A 361 0.09 25.86 21.31
C GLY A 361 0.93 26.31 20.11
N TRP A 362 1.50 25.40 19.32
CA TRP A 362 2.06 25.77 18.03
C TRP A 362 0.97 26.28 17.08
N PRO A 363 1.26 27.29 16.24
CA PRO A 363 0.33 27.74 15.21
C PRO A 363 -0.06 26.57 14.31
N GLU A 364 -1.36 26.39 14.04
CA GLU A 364 -1.87 25.33 13.15
C GLU A 364 -1.19 25.37 11.78
N LEU A 365 -0.97 26.59 11.25
CA LEU A 365 -0.25 26.79 9.99
C LEU A 365 1.16 26.18 9.98
N ALA A 366 1.85 26.13 11.12
CA ALA A 366 3.17 25.51 11.21
C ALA A 366 3.07 23.98 11.15
N LEU A 367 2.06 23.38 11.81
CA LEU A 367 1.78 21.95 11.74
C LEU A 367 1.39 21.57 10.31
N ASP A 368 0.47 22.33 9.71
CA ASP A 368 0.01 22.12 8.33
C ASP A 368 1.14 22.22 7.32
N ALA A 369 2.03 23.20 7.46
CA ALA A 369 3.18 23.37 6.57
C ALA A 369 4.13 22.16 6.62
N VAL A 370 4.48 21.67 7.82
CA VAL A 370 5.33 20.48 7.98
C VAL A 370 4.66 19.25 7.37
N LEU A 371 3.38 19.05 7.62
CA LEU A 371 2.63 17.90 7.11
C LEU A 371 2.43 17.96 5.59
N LEU A 372 2.11 19.14 5.04
CA LEU A 372 1.96 19.36 3.61
C LEU A 372 3.25 19.03 2.87
N VAL A 373 4.38 19.63 3.32
CA VAL A 373 5.68 19.39 2.70
C VAL A 373 6.13 17.93 2.87
N GLY A 374 5.92 17.35 4.05
CA GLY A 374 6.14 15.92 4.28
C GLY A 374 5.30 15.04 3.35
N GLY A 375 4.04 15.42 3.10
CA GLY A 375 3.14 14.76 2.16
C GLY A 375 3.64 14.79 0.71
N VAL A 376 4.17 15.94 0.27
CA VAL A 376 4.83 16.12 -1.03
C VAL A 376 5.95 15.09 -1.22
N PHE A 377 6.90 15.04 -0.29
CA PHE A 377 8.05 14.14 -0.38
C PHE A 377 7.64 12.67 -0.29
N ARG A 378 6.73 12.33 0.60
CA ARG A 378 6.21 10.98 0.75
C ARG A 378 5.51 10.48 -0.51
N SER A 379 4.75 11.35 -1.20
CA SER A 379 4.03 11.00 -2.42
C SER A 379 4.96 10.66 -3.57
N LEU A 380 6.04 11.42 -3.77
CA LEU A 380 7.02 11.10 -4.81
C LEU A 380 7.72 9.77 -4.51
N GLN A 381 8.15 9.57 -3.26
CA GLN A 381 8.80 8.33 -2.84
C GLN A 381 7.91 7.10 -3.10
N PHE A 382 6.61 7.20 -2.77
CA PHE A 382 5.64 6.13 -3.09
C PHE A 382 5.53 5.89 -4.59
N THR A 383 5.45 6.95 -5.39
CA THR A 383 5.34 6.84 -6.85
C THR A 383 6.60 6.21 -7.43
N ALA A 384 7.78 6.68 -7.03
CA ALA A 384 9.05 6.15 -7.49
C ALA A 384 9.22 4.66 -7.15
N LEU A 385 9.00 4.28 -5.88
CA LEU A 385 9.06 2.88 -5.45
C LEU A 385 8.08 1.98 -6.21
N ASN A 386 6.82 2.42 -6.37
CA ASN A 386 5.82 1.62 -7.08
C ASN A 386 6.08 1.51 -8.58
N THR A 387 6.82 2.43 -9.17
CA THR A 387 7.15 2.42 -10.60
C THR A 387 8.41 1.63 -10.89
N ILE A 388 9.50 1.90 -10.15
CA ILE A 388 10.80 1.22 -10.37
C ILE A 388 10.72 -0.28 -10.11
N ALA A 389 9.82 -0.73 -9.23
CA ALA A 389 9.59 -2.14 -8.96
C ALA A 389 9.33 -2.96 -10.23
N TYR A 390 8.72 -2.36 -11.25
CA TYR A 390 8.32 -3.05 -12.47
C TYR A 390 9.18 -2.70 -13.69
N ALA A 391 10.17 -1.82 -13.54
CA ALA A 391 10.96 -1.31 -14.66
C ALA A 391 11.64 -2.42 -15.47
N ASP A 392 12.29 -3.37 -14.77
CA ASP A 392 13.05 -4.46 -15.40
C ASP A 392 12.32 -5.80 -15.37
N VAL A 393 11.05 -5.82 -14.91
CA VAL A 393 10.26 -7.06 -14.87
C VAL A 393 9.79 -7.41 -16.29
N PRO A 394 10.06 -8.63 -16.77
CA PRO A 394 9.53 -9.12 -18.05
C PRO A 394 8.00 -9.12 -18.05
N ARG A 395 7.39 -8.83 -19.20
CA ARG A 395 5.91 -8.81 -19.33
C ARG A 395 5.25 -10.12 -18.93
N SER A 396 5.88 -11.25 -19.23
CA SER A 396 5.41 -12.60 -18.87
C SER A 396 5.36 -12.86 -17.35
N ARG A 397 6.15 -12.11 -16.55
CA ARG A 397 6.21 -12.24 -15.09
C ARG A 397 5.48 -11.11 -14.35
N MET A 398 4.83 -10.21 -15.07
CA MET A 398 4.21 -9.01 -14.49
C MET A 398 3.08 -9.33 -13.50
N SER A 399 2.30 -10.39 -13.74
CA SER A 399 1.24 -10.83 -12.81
C SER A 399 1.80 -11.37 -11.50
N ALA A 400 2.86 -12.18 -11.56
CA ALA A 400 3.55 -12.64 -10.35
C ALA A 400 4.17 -11.47 -9.59
N ALA A 401 4.76 -10.50 -10.30
CA ALA A 401 5.36 -9.32 -9.70
C ALA A 401 4.33 -8.41 -9.02
N THR A 402 3.19 -8.15 -9.64
CA THR A 402 2.13 -7.31 -9.04
C THR A 402 1.54 -7.96 -7.80
N SER A 403 1.30 -9.26 -7.82
CA SER A 403 0.79 -10.02 -6.69
C SER A 403 1.80 -10.04 -5.53
N PHE A 404 3.07 -10.34 -5.81
CA PHE A 404 4.16 -10.33 -4.82
C PHE A 404 4.31 -8.96 -4.16
N TYR A 405 4.41 -7.91 -4.98
CA TYR A 405 4.61 -6.54 -4.50
C TYR A 405 3.44 -6.03 -3.66
N ALA A 406 2.21 -6.31 -4.09
CA ALA A 406 0.99 -5.95 -3.35
C ALA A 406 0.92 -6.68 -1.99
N THR A 407 1.33 -7.95 -1.94
CA THR A 407 1.43 -8.73 -0.70
C THR A 407 2.40 -8.09 0.29
N PHE A 408 3.63 -7.80 -0.14
CA PHE A 408 4.63 -7.13 0.70
C PHE A 408 4.18 -5.72 1.10
N GLN A 409 3.53 -4.99 0.21
CA GLN A 409 2.96 -3.68 0.50
C GLN A 409 1.93 -3.76 1.63
N GLN A 410 1.01 -4.72 1.57
CA GLN A 410 -0.02 -4.90 2.60
C GLN A 410 0.58 -5.24 3.96
N ILE A 411 1.49 -6.22 4.00
CA ILE A 411 2.18 -6.63 5.24
C ILE A 411 2.91 -5.45 5.87
N THR A 412 3.69 -4.73 5.10
CA THR A 412 4.58 -3.67 5.62
C THR A 412 3.82 -2.42 6.05
N LEU A 413 2.70 -2.09 5.42
CA LEU A 413 1.81 -1.01 5.89
C LEU A 413 1.16 -1.37 7.23
N THR A 414 0.66 -2.60 7.36
CA THR A 414 0.08 -3.08 8.63
C THR A 414 1.14 -3.16 9.73
N LEU A 415 2.34 -3.66 9.41
CA LEU A 415 3.48 -3.68 10.32
C LEU A 415 3.83 -2.27 10.83
N GLY A 416 3.67 -1.23 9.98
CA GLY A 416 3.89 0.15 10.37
C GLY A 416 3.02 0.60 11.53
N ILE A 417 1.74 0.24 11.54
CA ILE A 417 0.80 0.55 12.64
C ILE A 417 1.26 -0.16 13.92
N SER A 418 1.62 -1.45 13.83
CA SER A 418 2.02 -2.24 14.99
C SER A 418 3.37 -1.78 15.58
N VAL A 419 4.34 -1.43 14.73
CA VAL A 419 5.62 -0.85 15.14
C VAL A 419 5.39 0.49 15.84
N ALA A 420 4.48 1.32 15.32
CA ALA A 420 4.14 2.60 15.91
C ALA A 420 3.51 2.45 17.30
N ALA A 421 2.57 1.51 17.45
CA ALA A 421 1.93 1.21 18.74
C ALA A 421 2.96 0.66 19.73
N GLY A 422 3.78 -0.30 19.32
CA GLY A 422 4.84 -0.87 20.18
C GLY A 422 5.92 0.15 20.55
N ALA A 423 6.29 1.06 19.66
CA ALA A 423 7.22 2.14 19.96
C ALA A 423 6.63 3.10 21.00
N LEU A 424 5.35 3.47 20.85
CA LEU A 424 4.68 4.35 21.80
C LEU A 424 4.56 3.68 23.18
N GLU A 425 4.16 2.41 23.24
CA GLU A 425 4.08 1.65 24.49
C GLU A 425 5.46 1.52 25.15
N PHE A 426 6.48 1.14 24.38
CA PHE A 426 7.85 1.04 24.88
C PHE A 426 8.33 2.35 25.49
N THR A 427 8.11 3.48 24.83
CA THR A 427 8.55 4.79 25.34
C THR A 427 7.77 5.19 26.59
N THR A 428 6.46 4.93 26.64
CA THR A 428 5.60 5.22 27.80
C THR A 428 6.04 4.42 29.03
N VAL A 429 6.23 3.09 28.86
CA VAL A 429 6.65 2.21 29.94
C VAL A 429 8.07 2.52 30.42
N PHE A 430 9.01 2.77 29.48
CA PHE A 430 10.40 3.11 29.78
C PHE A 430 10.52 4.43 30.56
N ALA A 431 9.66 5.41 30.26
CA ALA A 431 9.59 6.67 30.97
C ALA A 431 8.83 6.58 32.31
N GLY A 432 8.20 5.44 32.61
CA GLY A 432 7.40 5.24 33.83
C GLY A 432 6.07 5.99 33.84
N HIS A 433 5.55 6.35 32.67
CA HIS A 433 4.29 7.05 32.54
C HIS A 433 3.11 6.05 32.57
N ALA A 434 1.99 6.42 33.21
CA ALA A 434 0.76 5.63 33.20
C ALA A 434 -0.01 5.82 31.88
N GLU A 435 0.10 7.01 31.28
CA GLU A 435 -0.48 7.35 29.98
C GLU A 435 0.59 8.01 29.09
N PRO A 436 0.49 7.85 27.75
CA PRO A 436 1.45 8.43 26.83
C PRO A 436 1.55 9.95 26.95
N SER A 437 2.73 10.47 27.24
CA SER A 437 3.03 11.89 27.22
C SER A 437 3.41 12.37 25.81
N ILE A 438 3.44 13.69 25.60
CA ILE A 438 3.85 14.29 24.31
C ILE A 438 5.28 13.88 23.95
N ALA A 439 6.16 13.69 24.94
CA ALA A 439 7.51 13.23 24.71
C ALA A 439 7.56 11.79 24.21
N ASP A 440 6.66 10.92 24.69
CA ASP A 440 6.58 9.52 24.27
C ASP A 440 6.13 9.42 22.81
N TYR A 441 5.15 10.23 22.38
CA TYR A 441 4.80 10.36 20.96
C TYR A 441 5.99 10.84 20.13
N GLY A 442 6.76 11.84 20.64
CA GLY A 442 7.95 12.32 19.96
C GLY A 442 8.99 11.22 19.74
N TRP A 443 9.29 10.44 20.76
CA TRP A 443 10.19 9.28 20.64
C TRP A 443 9.67 8.21 19.71
N ALA A 444 8.36 7.92 19.74
CA ALA A 444 7.74 6.98 18.80
C ALA A 444 7.90 7.43 17.35
N PHE A 445 7.71 8.73 17.05
CA PHE A 445 7.99 9.29 15.71
C PHE A 445 9.46 9.14 15.31
N LEU A 446 10.41 9.36 16.23
CA LEU A 446 11.83 9.20 15.94
C LEU A 446 12.21 7.74 15.66
N ILE A 447 11.70 6.79 16.45
CA ILE A 447 11.91 5.34 16.25
C ILE A 447 11.40 4.91 14.86
N VAL A 448 10.17 5.27 14.53
CA VAL A 448 9.57 4.94 13.22
C VAL A 448 10.33 5.59 12.08
N SER A 449 10.77 6.85 12.28
CA SER A 449 11.59 7.56 11.29
C SER A 449 12.96 6.94 11.09
N ALA A 450 13.61 6.45 12.15
CA ALA A 450 14.87 5.72 12.06
C ALA A 450 14.72 4.43 11.25
N ILE A 451 13.64 3.67 11.48
CA ILE A 451 13.32 2.47 10.68
C ILE A 451 13.08 2.84 9.21
N GLY A 452 12.24 3.86 8.95
CA GLY A 452 11.98 4.36 7.61
C GLY A 452 13.23 4.87 6.89
N GLY A 453 14.15 5.46 7.66
CA GLY A 453 15.45 5.97 7.20
C GLY A 453 16.34 4.89 6.58
N LEU A 454 16.19 3.63 7.00
CA LEU A 454 16.91 2.49 6.41
C LEU A 454 16.55 2.29 4.93
N SER A 455 15.47 2.86 4.43
CA SER A 455 15.13 2.86 3.00
C SER A 455 16.17 3.60 2.15
N VAL A 456 16.79 4.67 2.69
CA VAL A 456 17.71 5.54 1.94
C VAL A 456 18.99 4.80 1.52
N PRO A 457 19.75 4.13 2.41
CA PRO A 457 20.93 3.37 2.01
C PRO A 457 20.60 2.17 1.10
N VAL A 458 19.39 1.61 1.18
CA VAL A 458 18.95 0.58 0.25
C VAL A 458 18.77 1.19 -1.14
N CYS A 459 18.09 2.35 -1.27
CA CYS A 459 17.94 3.06 -2.54
C CYS A 459 19.30 3.45 -3.16
N ALA A 460 20.29 3.75 -2.33
CA ALA A 460 21.66 4.08 -2.79
C ALA A 460 22.39 2.93 -3.52
N ARG A 461 21.92 1.69 -3.33
CA ARG A 461 22.47 0.51 -4.02
C ARG A 461 21.98 0.36 -5.46
N LEU A 462 20.94 1.07 -5.86
CA LEU A 462 20.48 1.08 -7.25
C LEU A 462 21.57 1.61 -8.19
N SER A 463 21.63 1.06 -9.40
CA SER A 463 22.43 1.65 -10.47
C SER A 463 21.98 3.07 -10.76
N PRO A 464 22.88 4.01 -11.08
CA PRO A 464 22.49 5.35 -11.54
C PRO A 464 21.55 5.34 -12.74
N ALA A 465 21.70 4.36 -13.64
CA ALA A 465 20.86 4.19 -14.82
C ALA A 465 19.61 3.32 -14.59
N ALA A 466 19.32 2.91 -13.33
CA ALA A 466 18.17 2.06 -13.05
C ALA A 466 16.86 2.77 -13.40
N GLY A 467 16.07 2.17 -14.29
CA GLY A 467 14.78 2.69 -14.73
C GLY A 467 14.86 3.87 -15.71
N ASP A 468 15.99 4.09 -16.37
CA ASP A 468 16.14 5.16 -17.39
C ASP A 468 15.13 5.00 -18.54
N ASP A 469 14.85 3.78 -18.96
CA ASP A 469 13.82 3.47 -19.98
C ASP A 469 12.41 3.89 -19.54
N VAL A 470 12.17 3.96 -18.22
CA VAL A 470 10.88 4.35 -17.63
C VAL A 470 10.82 5.85 -17.37
N SER A 471 11.90 6.44 -16.85
CA SER A 471 11.94 7.87 -16.52
C SER A 471 12.29 8.76 -17.71
N GLY A 472 12.95 8.21 -18.74
CA GLY A 472 13.57 8.99 -19.81
C GLY A 472 14.76 9.84 -19.32
N HIS A 473 15.35 9.44 -18.18
CA HIS A 473 16.56 10.07 -17.66
C HIS A 473 17.77 9.49 -18.39
N HIS A 474 18.67 10.37 -18.86
CA HIS A 474 19.96 9.95 -19.42
C HIS A 474 21.04 10.32 -18.41
N ALA A 475 21.43 9.36 -17.58
CA ALA A 475 22.58 9.53 -16.73
C ALA A 475 23.83 9.75 -17.59
N PRO A 476 24.73 10.69 -17.29
CA PRO A 476 26.01 10.80 -17.96
C PRO A 476 26.75 9.45 -17.82
N PRO A 477 27.43 8.97 -18.85
CA PRO A 477 28.19 7.74 -18.77
C PRO A 477 29.17 7.82 -17.59
N PRO A 478 29.43 6.70 -16.89
CA PRO A 478 30.42 6.69 -15.82
C PRO A 478 31.74 7.20 -16.38
N PRO A 479 32.52 7.98 -15.62
CA PRO A 479 33.82 8.44 -16.07
C PRO A 479 34.62 7.21 -16.50
N GLY A 480 34.99 7.19 -17.78
CA GLY A 480 35.82 6.13 -18.34
C GLY A 480 37.06 5.93 -17.46
N PRO A 481 37.67 4.73 -17.41
CA PRO A 481 38.90 4.52 -16.68
C PRO A 481 39.87 5.62 -17.09
N ALA A 482 40.43 6.32 -16.10
CA ALA A 482 41.39 7.40 -16.33
C ALA A 482 42.45 6.84 -17.29
N ILE A 483 42.43 7.36 -18.51
CA ILE A 483 43.50 7.03 -19.46
C ILE A 483 44.74 7.63 -18.78
N ASP A 484 45.56 6.75 -18.18
CA ASP A 484 46.87 7.11 -17.68
C ASP A 484 47.62 7.75 -18.86
N ALA A 485 47.55 9.06 -18.91
CA ALA A 485 48.39 9.86 -19.78
C ALA A 485 49.81 9.80 -19.21
N ASN A 486 50.46 8.64 -19.42
CA ASN A 486 51.87 8.57 -19.24
C ASN A 486 52.57 9.02 -20.56
N PRO A 487 53.09 10.25 -20.68
CA PRO A 487 53.70 10.76 -21.86
C PRO A 487 55.13 10.20 -22.09
N ALA A 488 55.59 9.23 -21.29
CA ALA A 488 57.00 8.75 -21.28
C ALA A 488 57.25 7.46 -22.07
N ALA A 489 56.32 6.98 -22.90
CA ALA A 489 56.55 5.73 -23.68
C ALA A 489 56.68 6.00 -25.19
N ARG A 490 57.20 7.15 -25.60
CA ARG A 490 57.66 7.40 -26.98
C ARG A 490 59.06 7.99 -26.94
N GLN A 491 60.06 7.14 -26.76
CA GLN A 491 61.43 7.29 -27.22
C GLN A 491 61.95 5.95 -27.71
#